data_3664fd1d76c9df3b2a6b650c5a3e7711
#
_entry.id   3664fd1d76c9df3b2a6b650c5a3e7711
#
_cell.length_a   1.000
_cell.length_b   1.000
_cell.length_c   1.000
_cell.angle_alpha   90.00
_cell.angle_beta   90.00
_cell.angle_gamma   90.00
#
_symmetry.space_group_name_H-M   'P 1'
#
loop_
_entity.id
_entity.type
_entity.pdbx_description
1 polymer ?
#
loop_
_entity_poly.entity_id
_entity_poly.type
_entity_poly.pdbx_seq_one_letter_code
_entity_poly.pdbx_strand_id
1 'polypeptide(L)'
;MNAKEFLKNSEREIVALETLLTSIPAIAPEGNGDGEEKKCRALEGWLRDNGFDKNGCTIERFEAPDSRVSAGVRPSLVVTIPGSDDSQRIWVMAHMDVVPIGDPKLWNTDPWTVVEKDGRIYGRGVEDNQQGLCSAAFAALYYLKNGITPAHTVKLLFVADEENGSEYGAIWLIRNTDLFRKNDLVLIPDGGDSEGRTIEIAEKNLLWLRVHVMGKQTHGSRPDSGANACLAACALSVKLNELEKVFDKRDFLFEPDYSTFQPTKREKNVDSINIIPGEDTFCMDCRILPCYKLADVVAEVDKRCREVEGQYGVKIEYEAPQRSESPATPVTAPVAQKLAAAIKKVHNIDAKFIGIGGGTVGAELRREGIDAVVWSTLDDQAHQPNEYCIVDNLIKDAETLIEFFAN
;
A
#
# COMPACT_ATOMS: atom_id res chain seq x y z
N MET A 1 32.49 14.09 -1.62
CA MET A 1 32.11 13.07 -2.62
C MET A 1 30.72 13.45 -3.11
N ASN A 2 30.45 13.38 -4.43
CA ASN A 2 29.08 13.61 -4.92
C ASN A 2 28.17 12.39 -4.68
N ALA A 3 26.84 12.57 -4.81
CA ALA A 3 25.85 11.53 -4.52
C ALA A 3 26.09 10.25 -5.34
N LYS A 4 26.25 10.38 -6.65
CA LYS A 4 26.45 9.26 -7.57
C LYS A 4 27.70 8.44 -7.25
N GLU A 5 28.81 9.13 -6.94
CA GLU A 5 30.06 8.48 -6.56
C GLU A 5 29.95 7.78 -5.21
N PHE A 6 29.27 8.39 -4.23
CA PHE A 6 29.00 7.79 -2.93
C PHE A 6 28.20 6.50 -3.07
N LEU A 7 27.08 6.54 -3.77
CA LEU A 7 26.19 5.39 -3.93
C LEU A 7 26.85 4.25 -4.70
N LYS A 8 27.59 4.58 -5.77
CA LYS A 8 28.35 3.55 -6.51
C LYS A 8 29.41 2.86 -5.66
N ASN A 9 30.07 3.60 -4.77
CA ASN A 9 31.05 3.02 -3.84
C ASN A 9 30.38 2.22 -2.72
N SER A 10 29.12 2.51 -2.40
CA SER A 10 28.33 1.83 -1.36
C SER A 10 27.52 0.63 -1.89
N GLU A 11 27.59 0.27 -3.16
CA GLU A 11 26.79 -0.80 -3.78
C GLU A 11 26.85 -2.13 -2.99
N ARG A 12 28.05 -2.54 -2.56
CA ARG A 12 28.21 -3.76 -1.76
C ARG A 12 27.56 -3.65 -0.38
N GLU A 13 27.57 -2.48 0.22
CA GLU A 13 26.97 -2.22 1.53
C GLU A 13 25.43 -2.19 1.42
N ILE A 14 24.92 -1.68 0.29
CA ILE A 14 23.49 -1.71 -0.06
C ILE A 14 23.03 -3.18 -0.16
N VAL A 15 23.71 -3.99 -0.98
CA VAL A 15 23.37 -5.42 -1.13
C VAL A 15 23.54 -6.19 0.19
N ALA A 16 24.50 -5.79 1.04
CA ALA A 16 24.66 -6.38 2.36
C ALA A 16 23.49 -6.06 3.30
N LEU A 17 22.94 -4.83 3.25
CA LEU A 17 21.74 -4.48 4.04
C LEU A 17 20.52 -5.26 3.55
N GLU A 18 20.29 -5.34 2.23
CA GLU A 18 19.25 -6.17 1.63
C GLU A 18 19.38 -7.64 2.08
N THR A 19 20.58 -8.19 2.03
CA THR A 19 20.86 -9.57 2.47
C THR A 19 20.53 -9.78 3.95
N LEU A 20 20.92 -8.83 4.80
CA LEU A 20 20.60 -8.88 6.23
C LEU A 20 19.08 -8.90 6.46
N LEU A 21 18.33 -7.98 5.83
CA LEU A 21 16.91 -7.85 6.04
C LEU A 21 16.13 -9.03 5.46
N THR A 22 16.48 -9.51 4.27
CA THR A 22 15.84 -10.68 3.64
C THR A 22 16.04 -11.94 4.47
N SER A 23 17.20 -12.10 5.13
CA SER A 23 17.50 -13.29 5.96
C SER A 23 16.61 -13.39 7.21
N ILE A 24 15.85 -12.34 7.52
CA ILE A 24 14.98 -12.26 8.72
C ILE A 24 13.54 -12.12 8.25
N PRO A 25 12.78 -13.21 8.10
CA PRO A 25 11.35 -13.16 7.75
C PRO A 25 10.58 -12.32 8.75
N ALA A 26 9.82 -11.36 8.24
CA ALA A 26 8.96 -10.48 9.03
C ALA A 26 7.51 -10.64 8.55
N ILE A 27 7.00 -11.86 8.66
CA ILE A 27 5.66 -12.23 8.23
C ILE A 27 4.69 -11.93 9.39
N ALA A 28 3.56 -11.30 9.07
CA ALA A 28 2.50 -11.03 10.04
C ALA A 28 1.84 -12.30 10.58
N PRO A 29 1.15 -12.26 11.74
CA PRO A 29 0.42 -13.40 12.30
C PRO A 29 -0.62 -14.00 11.36
N GLU A 30 -1.23 -13.21 10.49
CA GLU A 30 -2.16 -13.64 9.45
C GLU A 30 -1.54 -14.64 8.47
N GLY A 31 -0.24 -14.50 8.21
CA GLY A 31 0.58 -15.41 7.41
C GLY A 31 1.30 -16.49 8.24
N ASN A 32 0.89 -16.72 9.49
CA ASN A 32 1.54 -17.60 10.46
C ASN A 32 2.98 -17.18 10.83
N GLY A 33 3.30 -15.90 10.76
CA GLY A 33 4.55 -15.32 11.20
C GLY A 33 4.51 -14.79 12.64
N ASP A 34 5.62 -14.21 13.06
CA ASP A 34 5.80 -13.64 14.41
C ASP A 34 6.09 -12.12 14.37
N GLY A 35 5.74 -11.48 13.25
CA GLY A 35 5.90 -10.04 13.07
C GLY A 35 7.33 -9.58 12.83
N GLU A 36 7.59 -8.29 13.03
CA GLU A 36 8.78 -7.57 12.55
C GLU A 36 9.89 -7.45 13.60
N GLU A 37 9.67 -7.85 14.84
CA GLU A 37 10.56 -7.58 15.97
C GLU A 37 12.05 -7.90 15.67
N LYS A 38 12.33 -9.07 15.07
CA LYS A 38 13.70 -9.47 14.77
C LYS A 38 14.33 -8.63 13.67
N LYS A 39 13.59 -8.34 12.59
CA LYS A 39 14.04 -7.49 11.49
C LYS A 39 14.23 -6.05 11.96
N CYS A 40 13.29 -5.52 12.75
CA CYS A 40 13.38 -4.20 13.35
C CYS A 40 14.66 -4.04 14.20
N ARG A 41 15.00 -5.01 15.06
CA ARG A 41 16.24 -4.98 15.85
C ARG A 41 17.49 -5.04 14.98
N ALA A 42 17.48 -5.82 13.92
CA ALA A 42 18.61 -5.90 13.01
C ALA A 42 18.82 -4.58 12.27
N LEU A 43 17.73 -3.97 11.78
CA LEU A 43 17.75 -2.66 11.15
C LEU A 43 18.21 -1.57 12.14
N GLU A 44 17.68 -1.55 13.35
CA GLU A 44 18.11 -0.60 14.40
C GLU A 44 19.61 -0.74 14.69
N GLY A 45 20.12 -1.98 14.79
CA GLY A 45 21.55 -2.24 14.96
C GLY A 45 22.39 -1.66 13.81
N TRP A 46 21.99 -1.93 12.57
CA TRP A 46 22.66 -1.39 11.39
C TRP A 46 22.65 0.15 11.37
N LEU A 47 21.53 0.77 11.70
CA LEU A 47 21.39 2.23 11.78
C LEU A 47 22.36 2.81 12.82
N ARG A 48 22.44 2.23 14.02
CA ARG A 48 23.36 2.68 15.08
C ARG A 48 24.83 2.53 14.68
N ASP A 49 25.18 1.40 14.06
CA ASP A 49 26.55 1.15 13.58
C ASP A 49 26.99 2.16 12.51
N ASN A 50 26.02 2.66 11.74
CA ASN A 50 26.24 3.69 10.72
C ASN A 50 26.11 5.14 11.22
N GLY A 51 25.83 5.33 12.53
CA GLY A 51 25.90 6.65 13.18
C GLY A 51 24.59 7.45 13.15
N PHE A 52 23.45 6.82 12.88
CA PHE A 52 22.13 7.46 12.91
C PHE A 52 21.63 7.82 14.33
N ASP A 53 22.42 7.55 15.35
CA ASP A 53 22.22 7.98 16.75
C ASP A 53 23.26 9.00 17.22
N LYS A 54 24.04 9.61 16.29
CA LYS A 54 25.12 10.55 16.58
C LYS A 54 24.87 11.90 15.93
N ASN A 55 25.64 12.91 16.36
CA ASN A 55 25.63 14.25 15.76
C ASN A 55 24.23 14.92 15.72
N GLY A 56 23.41 14.67 16.72
CA GLY A 56 22.04 15.19 16.81
C GLY A 56 20.98 14.34 16.12
N CYS A 57 21.36 13.29 15.39
CA CYS A 57 20.41 12.31 14.86
C CYS A 57 19.86 11.44 15.98
N THR A 58 18.60 11.00 15.85
CA THR A 58 17.95 10.12 16.82
C THR A 58 17.29 8.92 16.13
N ILE A 59 17.21 7.82 16.87
CA ILE A 59 16.41 6.65 16.51
C ILE A 59 15.37 6.47 17.63
N GLU A 60 14.10 6.57 17.28
CA GLU A 60 12.97 6.40 18.18
C GLU A 60 12.20 5.15 17.79
N ARG A 61 11.79 4.36 18.78
CA ARG A 61 11.03 3.15 18.56
C ARG A 61 9.60 3.32 19.09
N PHE A 62 8.64 2.96 18.26
CA PHE A 62 7.21 2.95 18.57
C PHE A 62 6.69 1.53 18.56
N GLU A 63 5.84 1.16 19.51
CA GLU A 63 5.44 -0.22 19.75
C GLU A 63 3.90 -0.31 19.82
N ALA A 64 3.28 -0.76 18.74
CA ALA A 64 1.84 -1.05 18.75
C ALA A 64 1.58 -2.38 19.48
N PRO A 65 0.73 -2.42 20.53
CA PRO A 65 0.45 -3.64 21.26
C PRO A 65 -0.25 -4.69 20.37
N ASP A 66 0.33 -5.91 20.27
CA ASP A 66 -0.27 -7.04 19.56
C ASP A 66 0.05 -8.34 20.30
N SER A 67 -0.96 -8.94 20.95
CA SER A 67 -0.81 -10.18 21.71
C SER A 67 -0.64 -11.44 20.86
N ARG A 68 -0.75 -11.34 19.53
CA ARG A 68 -0.62 -12.46 18.61
C ARG A 68 0.83 -12.77 18.27
N VAL A 69 1.76 -11.85 18.55
CA VAL A 69 3.20 -12.02 18.33
C VAL A 69 3.93 -12.26 19.63
N SER A 70 5.05 -13.01 19.59
CA SER A 70 5.83 -13.38 20.79
C SER A 70 6.41 -12.18 21.53
N ALA A 71 6.73 -11.10 20.82
CA ALA A 71 7.20 -9.84 21.40
C ALA A 71 6.10 -9.05 22.14
N GLY A 72 4.82 -9.36 21.91
CA GLY A 72 3.68 -8.63 22.41
C GLY A 72 3.45 -7.27 21.75
N VAL A 73 4.26 -6.90 20.78
CA VAL A 73 4.22 -5.61 20.09
C VAL A 73 4.65 -5.74 18.61
N ARG A 74 4.15 -4.84 17.76
CA ARG A 74 4.58 -4.62 16.38
C ARG A 74 5.38 -3.31 16.34
N PRO A 75 6.69 -3.37 16.10
CA PRO A 75 7.56 -2.19 16.22
C PRO A 75 7.62 -1.40 14.92
N SER A 76 7.71 -0.07 15.05
CA SER A 76 8.11 0.85 13.99
C SER A 76 9.28 1.71 14.44
N LEU A 77 10.15 2.13 13.52
CA LEU A 77 11.31 2.98 13.81
C LEU A 77 11.17 4.34 13.14
N VAL A 78 11.47 5.40 13.87
CA VAL A 78 11.63 6.75 13.33
C VAL A 78 13.09 7.18 13.49
N VAL A 79 13.75 7.43 12.37
CA VAL A 79 15.09 8.02 12.34
C VAL A 79 14.96 9.49 12.01
N THR A 80 15.55 10.37 12.83
CA THR A 80 15.54 11.82 12.60
C THR A 80 16.94 12.30 12.26
N ILE A 81 17.08 12.97 11.11
CA ILE A 81 18.29 13.70 10.71
C ILE A 81 17.95 15.20 10.77
N PRO A 82 18.51 15.95 11.73
CA PRO A 82 18.21 17.37 11.86
C PRO A 82 18.58 18.16 10.62
N GLY A 83 17.65 18.97 10.14
CA GLY A 83 17.86 19.95 9.08
C GLY A 83 18.16 21.34 9.62
N SER A 84 18.44 22.27 8.72
CA SER A 84 18.63 23.70 9.04
C SER A 84 17.29 24.35 9.45
N ASP A 85 16.18 23.83 8.96
CA ASP A 85 14.81 24.28 9.24
C ASP A 85 13.94 23.08 9.63
N ASP A 86 13.26 23.16 10.78
CA ASP A 86 12.28 22.15 11.28
C ASP A 86 10.83 22.64 11.12
N SER A 87 10.60 23.77 10.47
CA SER A 87 9.24 24.26 10.25
C SER A 87 8.44 23.37 9.31
N GLN A 88 9.11 22.66 8.40
CA GLN A 88 8.60 21.63 7.52
C GLN A 88 9.54 20.43 7.58
N ARG A 89 9.00 19.21 7.56
CA ARG A 89 9.78 17.98 7.61
C ARG A 89 9.57 17.17 6.34
N ILE A 90 10.61 16.45 5.95
CA ILE A 90 10.56 15.49 4.83
C ILE A 90 10.54 14.09 5.41
N TRP A 91 9.49 13.33 5.12
CA TRP A 91 9.34 11.94 5.52
C TRP A 91 9.54 11.01 4.34
N VAL A 92 10.27 9.92 4.58
CA VAL A 92 10.25 8.73 3.72
C VAL A 92 9.77 7.58 4.57
N MET A 93 8.65 6.97 4.17
CA MET A 93 8.02 5.88 4.90
C MET A 93 8.06 4.59 4.08
N ALA A 94 8.75 3.58 4.60
CA ALA A 94 8.86 2.24 4.02
C ALA A 94 8.46 1.19 5.05
N HIS A 95 8.04 -0.02 4.61
CA HIS A 95 7.67 -1.07 5.55
C HIS A 95 8.76 -2.15 5.72
N MET A 96 8.67 -2.87 6.84
CA MET A 96 9.60 -3.94 7.21
C MET A 96 9.03 -5.34 7.02
N ASP A 97 7.71 -5.46 7.06
CA ASP A 97 7.01 -6.73 6.89
C ASP A 97 7.04 -7.20 5.44
N VAL A 98 6.71 -8.47 5.25
CA VAL A 98 6.66 -9.10 3.92
C VAL A 98 5.54 -10.14 3.90
N VAL A 99 4.96 -10.38 2.74
CA VAL A 99 4.00 -11.47 2.55
C VAL A 99 4.68 -12.85 2.64
N PRO A 100 3.92 -13.93 2.95
CA PRO A 100 4.41 -15.30 2.84
C PRO A 100 4.93 -15.63 1.43
N ILE A 101 5.86 -16.58 1.35
CA ILE A 101 6.51 -16.98 0.09
C ILE A 101 5.60 -17.73 -0.90
N GLY A 102 4.40 -18.14 -0.47
CA GLY A 102 3.52 -19.00 -1.25
C GLY A 102 4.05 -20.44 -1.37
N ASP A 103 3.90 -21.05 -2.55
CA ASP A 103 4.44 -22.43 -2.79
C ASP A 103 5.97 -22.40 -2.98
N PRO A 104 6.76 -23.02 -2.07
CA PRO A 104 8.22 -23.05 -2.19
C PRO A 104 8.73 -23.69 -3.48
N LYS A 105 7.94 -24.54 -4.13
CA LYS A 105 8.32 -25.20 -5.39
C LYS A 105 8.40 -24.24 -6.58
N LEU A 106 7.83 -23.05 -6.45
CA LEU A 106 7.86 -22.02 -7.49
C LEU A 106 9.12 -21.15 -7.41
N TRP A 107 9.90 -21.28 -6.34
CA TRP A 107 11.14 -20.56 -6.14
C TRP A 107 12.32 -21.30 -6.71
N ASN A 108 13.18 -20.61 -7.47
CA ASN A 108 14.42 -21.15 -8.02
C ASN A 108 15.56 -21.18 -7.00
N THR A 109 15.48 -20.34 -5.97
CA THR A 109 16.44 -20.21 -4.87
C THR A 109 15.69 -20.14 -3.54
N ASP A 110 16.40 -20.28 -2.43
CA ASP A 110 15.79 -20.02 -1.11
C ASP A 110 15.35 -18.57 -1.00
N PRO A 111 14.04 -18.25 -0.79
CA PRO A 111 13.54 -16.90 -0.73
C PRO A 111 14.10 -16.05 0.41
N TRP A 112 14.71 -16.67 1.42
CA TRP A 112 15.30 -15.99 2.58
C TRP A 112 16.83 -15.86 2.49
N THR A 113 17.40 -16.27 1.37
CA THR A 113 18.84 -16.17 1.09
C THR A 113 19.04 -15.41 -0.20
N VAL A 114 19.51 -14.17 -0.10
CA VAL A 114 19.74 -13.30 -1.26
C VAL A 114 20.70 -13.95 -2.25
N VAL A 115 20.30 -13.99 -3.50
CA VAL A 115 21.16 -14.40 -4.63
C VAL A 115 21.34 -13.21 -5.57
N GLU A 116 22.58 -12.77 -5.71
CA GLU A 116 22.96 -11.73 -6.66
C GLU A 116 23.28 -12.35 -8.02
N LYS A 117 22.61 -11.90 -9.07
CA LYS A 117 22.84 -12.36 -10.45
C LYS A 117 22.42 -11.30 -11.47
N ASP A 118 23.29 -11.03 -12.44
CA ASP A 118 23.00 -10.14 -13.59
C ASP A 118 22.47 -8.75 -13.18
N GLY A 119 23.03 -8.16 -12.10
CA GLY A 119 22.63 -6.84 -11.57
C GLY A 119 21.29 -6.85 -10.82
N ARG A 120 20.77 -8.02 -10.50
CA ARG A 120 19.58 -8.24 -9.69
C ARG A 120 19.91 -8.98 -8.41
N ILE A 121 19.15 -8.69 -7.37
CA ILE A 121 19.14 -9.46 -6.13
C ILE A 121 17.78 -10.15 -6.01
N TYR A 122 17.79 -11.44 -5.74
CA TYR A 122 16.59 -12.28 -5.64
C TYR A 122 16.34 -12.65 -4.18
N GLY A 123 15.11 -12.53 -3.72
CA GLY A 123 14.65 -12.89 -2.39
C GLY A 123 13.29 -12.34 -2.08
N ARG A 124 12.60 -12.80 -1.05
CA ARG A 124 11.32 -12.24 -0.63
C ARG A 124 11.54 -10.90 0.08
N GLY A 125 10.83 -9.87 -0.37
CA GLY A 125 10.86 -8.53 0.22
C GLY A 125 11.96 -7.63 -0.38
N VAL A 126 12.77 -8.09 -1.34
CA VAL A 126 13.88 -7.29 -1.91
C VAL A 126 13.38 -6.11 -2.76
N GLU A 127 12.21 -6.23 -3.43
CA GLU A 127 11.56 -5.13 -4.11
C GLU A 127 10.50 -4.49 -3.20
N ASP A 128 9.69 -5.32 -2.54
CA ASP A 128 8.56 -4.95 -1.70
C ASP A 128 8.82 -5.23 -0.22
N ASN A 129 9.29 -4.28 0.58
CA ASN A 129 9.62 -2.89 0.28
C ASN A 129 11.05 -2.53 0.73
N GLN A 130 11.96 -3.55 0.76
CA GLN A 130 13.35 -3.33 1.21
C GLN A 130 14.13 -2.43 0.24
N GLN A 131 13.80 -2.43 -1.07
CA GLN A 131 14.36 -1.47 -2.02
C GLN A 131 14.12 -0.03 -1.54
N GLY A 132 12.88 0.31 -1.20
CA GLY A 132 12.50 1.63 -0.70
C GLY A 132 13.18 1.95 0.64
N LEU A 133 13.21 0.99 1.56
CA LEU A 133 13.87 1.10 2.85
C LEU A 133 15.37 1.38 2.71
N CYS A 134 16.06 0.58 1.91
CA CYS A 134 17.50 0.70 1.68
C CYS A 134 17.84 2.00 0.93
N SER A 135 17.07 2.38 -0.09
CA SER A 135 17.23 3.64 -0.81
C SER A 135 17.15 4.83 0.15
N ALA A 136 16.15 4.84 1.04
CA ALA A 136 15.98 5.90 2.05
C ALA A 136 17.15 5.94 3.04
N ALA A 137 17.58 4.77 3.54
CA ALA A 137 18.68 4.67 4.49
C ALA A 137 20.01 5.17 3.88
N PHE A 138 20.33 4.78 2.64
CA PHE A 138 21.56 5.21 1.97
C PHE A 138 21.52 6.66 1.50
N ALA A 139 20.35 7.19 1.13
CA ALA A 139 20.17 8.60 0.88
C ALA A 139 20.48 9.44 2.12
N ALA A 140 19.96 9.06 3.27
CA ALA A 140 20.25 9.73 4.54
C ALA A 140 21.73 9.54 4.98
N LEU A 141 22.29 8.34 4.79
CA LEU A 141 23.69 8.05 5.09
C LEU A 141 24.65 8.93 4.29
N TYR A 142 24.31 9.30 3.05
CA TYR A 142 25.09 10.26 2.26
C TYR A 142 25.27 11.59 3.00
N TYR A 143 24.22 12.13 3.60
CA TYR A 143 24.28 13.38 4.37
C TYR A 143 25.17 13.21 5.61
N LEU A 144 25.00 12.12 6.36
CA LEU A 144 25.80 11.86 7.56
C LEU A 144 27.29 11.72 7.24
N LYS A 145 27.63 10.88 6.25
CA LYS A 145 29.04 10.59 5.89
C LYS A 145 29.78 11.78 5.29
N ASN A 146 29.07 12.70 4.64
CA ASN A 146 29.67 13.91 4.07
C ASN A 146 29.57 15.14 5.01
N GLY A 147 28.95 15.01 6.19
CA GLY A 147 28.74 16.12 7.13
C GLY A 147 27.85 17.23 6.55
N ILE A 148 26.88 16.87 5.71
CA ILE A 148 25.95 17.81 5.09
C ILE A 148 24.70 17.88 5.95
N THR A 149 24.27 19.10 6.29
CA THR A 149 22.97 19.32 6.95
C THR A 149 21.89 19.49 5.88
N PRO A 150 20.81 18.71 5.89
CA PRO A 150 19.69 18.90 4.97
C PRO A 150 19.03 20.27 5.17
N ALA A 151 18.33 20.77 4.14
CA ALA A 151 17.59 22.02 4.25
C ALA A 151 16.47 21.92 5.30
N HIS A 152 15.71 20.83 5.25
CA HIS A 152 14.67 20.51 6.22
C HIS A 152 15.03 19.26 7.01
N THR A 153 14.45 19.12 8.22
CA THR A 153 14.58 17.87 9.00
C THR A 153 14.06 16.71 8.19
N VAL A 154 14.90 15.67 7.99
CA VAL A 154 14.55 14.42 7.31
C VAL A 154 14.17 13.38 8.35
N LYS A 155 13.09 12.69 8.11
CA LYS A 155 12.59 11.60 8.92
C LYS A 155 12.41 10.34 8.07
N LEU A 156 13.12 9.26 8.46
CA LEU A 156 12.86 7.94 7.89
C LEU A 156 11.94 7.20 8.85
N LEU A 157 10.84 6.69 8.34
CA LEU A 157 9.88 5.91 9.09
C LEU A 157 9.81 4.50 8.51
N PHE A 158 10.22 3.51 9.31
CA PHE A 158 10.15 2.10 8.94
C PHE A 158 9.02 1.45 9.74
N VAL A 159 7.91 1.14 9.07
CA VAL A 159 6.67 0.67 9.69
C VAL A 159 6.56 -0.85 9.67
N ALA A 160 5.71 -1.35 10.55
CA ALA A 160 5.21 -2.72 10.58
C ALA A 160 3.86 -2.81 9.85
N ASP A 161 3.41 -4.03 9.52
CA ASP A 161 2.02 -4.39 9.21
C ASP A 161 1.42 -3.74 7.95
N GLU A 162 2.25 -3.28 7.01
CA GLU A 162 1.74 -2.66 5.79
C GLU A 162 0.91 -3.65 4.98
N GLU A 163 1.43 -4.84 4.77
CA GLU A 163 0.89 -5.94 3.97
C GLU A 163 -0.46 -6.50 4.47
N ASN A 164 -0.85 -6.15 5.70
CA ASN A 164 -2.09 -6.59 6.32
C ASN A 164 -3.00 -5.43 6.74
N GLY A 165 -2.79 -4.25 6.13
CA GLY A 165 -3.66 -3.09 6.28
C GLY A 165 -3.21 -2.08 7.32
N SER A 166 -1.96 -2.13 7.79
CA SER A 166 -1.26 -1.09 8.58
C SER A 166 -1.86 -0.76 9.96
N GLU A 167 -2.80 -1.57 10.49
CA GLU A 167 -3.47 -1.28 11.76
C GLU A 167 -2.49 -1.26 12.95
N TYR A 168 -1.38 -2.01 12.89
CA TYR A 168 -0.30 -2.03 13.90
C TYR A 168 0.94 -1.22 13.47
N GLY A 169 0.91 -0.63 12.29
CA GLY A 169 1.98 0.19 11.72
C GLY A 169 1.58 1.66 11.59
N ALA A 170 1.51 2.14 10.34
CA ALA A 170 1.26 3.54 10.04
C ALA A 170 -0.07 4.05 10.61
N ILE A 171 -1.15 3.28 10.54
CA ILE A 171 -2.45 3.68 11.11
C ILE A 171 -2.38 3.83 12.63
N TRP A 172 -1.70 2.89 13.30
CA TRP A 172 -1.50 3.01 14.75
C TRP A 172 -0.73 4.27 15.12
N LEU A 173 0.34 4.58 14.38
CA LEU A 173 1.15 5.79 14.58
C LEU A 173 0.33 7.06 14.37
N ILE A 174 -0.44 7.13 13.29
CA ILE A 174 -1.31 8.27 12.97
C ILE A 174 -2.33 8.51 14.08
N ARG A 175 -2.94 7.45 14.62
CA ARG A 175 -4.01 7.55 15.64
C ARG A 175 -3.49 7.79 17.06
N ASN A 176 -2.27 7.35 17.39
CA ASN A 176 -1.78 7.31 18.77
C ASN A 176 -0.60 8.25 19.03
N THR A 177 -0.14 8.99 18.01
CA THR A 177 1.01 9.90 18.16
C THR A 177 0.77 11.21 17.40
N ASP A 178 1.56 12.24 17.75
CA ASP A 178 1.60 13.52 17.02
C ASP A 178 2.84 13.61 16.12
N LEU A 179 3.22 12.49 15.47
CA LEU A 179 4.44 12.43 14.66
C LEU A 179 4.38 13.37 13.45
N PHE A 180 3.25 13.38 12.74
CA PHE A 180 3.10 14.11 11.49
C PHE A 180 2.49 15.49 11.72
N ARG A 181 2.95 16.46 10.91
CA ARG A 181 2.37 17.79 10.81
C ARG A 181 1.69 17.96 9.44
N LYS A 182 0.64 18.78 9.37
CA LYS A 182 -0.12 19.00 8.12
C LYS A 182 0.70 19.56 6.96
N ASN A 183 1.82 20.20 7.25
CA ASN A 183 2.71 20.75 6.24
C ASN A 183 3.95 19.87 5.96
N ASP A 184 4.01 18.67 6.54
CA ASP A 184 5.07 17.72 6.25
C ASP A 184 4.96 17.20 4.81
N LEU A 185 6.08 16.85 4.22
CA LEU A 185 6.20 16.27 2.88
C LEU A 185 6.44 14.77 3.04
N VAL A 186 5.48 13.93 2.62
CA VAL A 186 5.59 12.48 2.82
C VAL A 186 5.75 11.78 1.48
N LEU A 187 6.82 11.02 1.34
CA LEU A 187 7.09 10.10 0.24
C LEU A 187 7.05 8.67 0.76
N ILE A 188 6.36 7.79 0.03
CA ILE A 188 6.25 6.36 0.30
C ILE A 188 6.87 5.64 -0.90
N PRO A 189 8.06 5.02 -0.76
CA PRO A 189 8.74 4.35 -1.87
C PRO A 189 8.21 2.92 -2.07
N ASP A 190 6.91 2.81 -2.40
CA ASP A 190 6.15 1.55 -2.42
C ASP A 190 5.20 1.44 -3.62
N GLY A 191 5.54 2.06 -4.71
CA GLY A 191 4.83 2.02 -5.98
C GLY A 191 5.50 2.88 -7.02
N GLY A 192 5.19 2.65 -8.29
CA GLY A 192 5.82 3.39 -9.39
C GLY A 192 5.83 2.61 -10.70
N ASP A 193 6.88 2.76 -11.48
CA ASP A 193 7.10 2.02 -12.74
C ASP A 193 8.59 1.75 -12.98
N SER A 194 8.89 0.92 -13.98
CA SER A 194 10.27 0.51 -14.29
C SER A 194 11.18 1.63 -14.84
N GLU A 195 10.62 2.78 -15.17
CA GLU A 195 11.39 3.97 -15.62
C GLU A 195 11.59 4.98 -14.46
N GLY A 196 10.88 4.80 -13.31
CA GLY A 196 10.81 5.74 -12.22
C GLY A 196 10.10 7.05 -12.59
N ARG A 197 9.14 6.97 -13.53
CA ARG A 197 8.44 8.12 -14.08
C ARG A 197 7.17 8.48 -13.32
N THR A 198 6.42 7.46 -12.85
CA THR A 198 5.08 7.67 -12.29
C THR A 198 5.13 8.03 -10.83
N ILE A 199 4.47 9.13 -10.48
CA ILE A 199 4.20 9.54 -9.09
C ILE A 199 2.71 9.31 -8.82
N GLU A 200 2.41 8.44 -7.87
CA GLU A 200 1.04 8.17 -7.46
C GLU A 200 0.61 9.21 -6.43
N ILE A 201 -0.45 9.94 -6.76
CA ILE A 201 -0.98 11.04 -5.93
C ILE A 201 -2.41 10.81 -5.47
N ALA A 202 -3.04 9.74 -5.94
CA ALA A 202 -4.45 9.44 -5.65
C ALA A 202 -4.74 7.95 -5.75
N GLU A 203 -5.81 7.53 -5.08
CA GLU A 203 -6.35 6.18 -5.14
C GLU A 203 -7.86 6.24 -5.31
N LYS A 204 -8.47 5.23 -5.94
CA LYS A 204 -9.93 5.11 -5.95
C LYS A 204 -10.45 4.79 -4.55
N ASN A 205 -11.61 5.34 -4.21
CA ASN A 205 -12.33 4.91 -3.03
C ASN A 205 -12.69 3.43 -3.14
N LEU A 206 -12.58 2.70 -2.04
CA LEU A 206 -12.88 1.28 -1.96
C LEU A 206 -14.23 1.04 -1.29
N LEU A 207 -15.07 0.22 -1.93
CA LEU A 207 -16.31 -0.28 -1.33
C LEU A 207 -16.51 -1.74 -1.72
N TRP A 208 -16.25 -2.65 -0.79
CA TRP A 208 -16.61 -4.05 -0.96
C TRP A 208 -17.95 -4.30 -0.32
N LEU A 209 -18.81 -4.99 -1.03
CA LEU A 209 -20.14 -5.39 -0.50
C LEU A 209 -20.24 -6.91 -0.50
N ARG A 210 -20.72 -7.46 0.61
CA ARG A 210 -21.19 -8.84 0.70
C ARG A 210 -22.69 -8.79 0.87
N VAL A 211 -23.41 -9.18 -0.18
CA VAL A 211 -24.86 -9.04 -0.31
C VAL A 211 -25.53 -10.37 -0.06
N HIS A 212 -26.44 -10.42 0.89
CA HIS A 212 -27.24 -11.60 1.25
C HIS A 212 -28.69 -11.38 0.86
N VAL A 213 -29.21 -12.26 0.02
CA VAL A 213 -30.59 -12.24 -0.50
C VAL A 213 -31.37 -13.39 0.12
N MET A 214 -32.43 -13.06 0.83
CA MET A 214 -33.30 -14.00 1.54
C MET A 214 -34.67 -14.07 0.86
N GLY A 215 -34.98 -15.22 0.34
CA GLY A 215 -36.26 -15.55 -0.28
C GLY A 215 -36.99 -16.68 0.42
N LYS A 216 -37.63 -17.55 -0.35
CA LYS A 216 -38.33 -18.72 0.16
C LYS A 216 -38.05 -19.94 -0.72
N GLN A 217 -37.40 -20.95 -0.14
CA GLN A 217 -37.10 -22.19 -0.82
C GLN A 217 -38.37 -22.95 -1.20
N THR A 218 -38.38 -23.55 -2.40
CA THR A 218 -39.45 -24.42 -2.86
C THR A 218 -38.95 -25.40 -3.94
N HIS A 219 -39.81 -26.34 -4.33
CA HIS A 219 -39.50 -27.24 -5.44
C HIS A 219 -39.48 -26.48 -6.78
N GLY A 220 -38.50 -26.77 -7.65
CA GLY A 220 -38.29 -26.07 -8.92
C GLY A 220 -39.53 -26.04 -9.87
N SER A 221 -40.45 -27.03 -9.76
CA SER A 221 -41.71 -27.06 -10.50
C SER A 221 -42.84 -26.21 -9.90
N ARG A 222 -42.63 -25.57 -8.75
CA ARG A 222 -43.65 -24.78 -8.04
C ARG A 222 -43.13 -23.39 -7.70
N PRO A 223 -42.69 -22.58 -8.68
CA PRO A 223 -42.06 -21.28 -8.43
C PRO A 223 -43.00 -20.31 -7.66
N ASP A 224 -44.31 -20.35 -7.92
CA ASP A 224 -45.30 -19.50 -7.28
C ASP A 224 -45.48 -19.73 -5.76
N SER A 225 -44.94 -20.84 -5.25
CA SER A 225 -44.98 -21.18 -3.82
C SER A 225 -43.73 -20.66 -3.04
N GLY A 226 -42.75 -20.11 -3.74
CA GLY A 226 -41.49 -19.63 -3.21
C GLY A 226 -41.18 -18.20 -3.61
N ALA A 227 -39.96 -17.77 -3.22
CA ALA A 227 -39.34 -16.53 -3.69
C ALA A 227 -37.88 -16.86 -4.03
N ASN A 228 -37.52 -16.77 -5.30
CA ASN A 228 -36.22 -17.24 -5.79
C ASN A 228 -35.09 -16.26 -5.45
N ALA A 229 -34.35 -16.56 -4.38
CA ALA A 229 -33.20 -15.71 -3.94
C ALA A 229 -32.09 -15.65 -5.00
N CYS A 230 -31.82 -16.74 -5.72
CA CYS A 230 -30.80 -16.80 -6.75
C CYS A 230 -31.12 -15.85 -7.95
N LEU A 231 -32.38 -15.88 -8.41
CA LEU A 231 -32.84 -15.03 -9.50
C LEU A 231 -32.78 -13.55 -9.09
N ALA A 232 -33.21 -13.23 -7.87
CA ALA A 232 -33.15 -11.88 -7.30
C ALA A 232 -31.70 -11.39 -7.14
N ALA A 233 -30.78 -12.25 -6.65
CA ALA A 233 -29.37 -11.94 -6.52
C ALA A 233 -28.71 -11.70 -7.90
N CYS A 234 -29.05 -12.48 -8.93
CA CYS A 234 -28.59 -12.25 -10.30
C CYS A 234 -29.07 -10.89 -10.83
N ALA A 235 -30.34 -10.56 -10.64
CA ALA A 235 -30.91 -9.29 -11.06
C ALA A 235 -30.25 -8.11 -10.33
N LEU A 236 -30.03 -8.23 -9.01
CA LEU A 236 -29.37 -7.21 -8.22
C LEU A 236 -27.91 -7.01 -8.64
N SER A 237 -27.14 -8.09 -8.85
CA SER A 237 -25.73 -7.98 -9.26
C SER A 237 -25.58 -7.22 -10.57
N VAL A 238 -26.48 -7.44 -11.55
CA VAL A 238 -26.51 -6.67 -12.81
C VAL A 238 -26.88 -5.22 -12.56
N LYS A 239 -27.90 -4.94 -11.73
CA LYS A 239 -28.31 -3.57 -11.38
C LYS A 239 -27.21 -2.80 -10.64
N LEU A 240 -26.41 -3.47 -9.81
CA LEU A 240 -25.28 -2.86 -9.12
C LEU A 240 -24.10 -2.61 -10.06
N ASN A 241 -23.82 -3.51 -11.01
CA ASN A 241 -22.84 -3.26 -12.06
C ASN A 241 -23.23 -2.03 -12.92
N GLU A 242 -24.51 -1.82 -13.19
CA GLU A 242 -25.00 -0.66 -13.93
C GLU A 242 -24.83 0.69 -13.21
N LEU A 243 -24.37 0.70 -11.94
CA LEU A 243 -24.00 1.94 -11.25
C LEU A 243 -22.85 2.69 -11.95
N GLU A 244 -22.07 2.00 -12.79
CA GLU A 244 -21.11 2.65 -13.70
C GLU A 244 -21.75 3.72 -14.61
N LYS A 245 -23.04 3.57 -14.94
CA LYS A 245 -23.81 4.54 -15.73
C LYS A 245 -24.37 5.71 -14.90
N VAL A 246 -24.41 5.55 -13.59
CA VAL A 246 -24.86 6.60 -12.64
C VAL A 246 -23.67 7.43 -12.19
N PHE A 247 -22.54 6.77 -11.91
CA PHE A 247 -21.28 7.36 -11.51
C PHE A 247 -20.33 7.41 -12.71
N ASP A 248 -20.73 8.12 -13.76
CA ASP A 248 -20.21 8.07 -15.13
C ASP A 248 -19.09 9.07 -15.43
N LYS A 249 -18.64 9.87 -14.44
CA LYS A 249 -17.52 10.80 -14.62
C LYS A 249 -16.26 10.06 -15.02
N ARG A 250 -15.39 10.78 -15.73
CA ARG A 250 -14.08 10.33 -16.14
C ARG A 250 -13.00 11.16 -15.47
N ASP A 251 -11.92 10.50 -15.08
CA ASP A 251 -10.73 11.14 -14.55
C ASP A 251 -9.50 10.43 -15.12
N PHE A 252 -8.84 11.10 -16.06
CA PHE A 252 -7.67 10.57 -16.78
C PHE A 252 -6.42 10.40 -15.91
N LEU A 253 -6.51 10.75 -14.63
CA LEU A 253 -5.48 10.42 -13.65
C LEU A 253 -5.42 8.91 -13.39
N PHE A 254 -6.54 8.20 -13.57
CA PHE A 254 -6.72 6.77 -13.28
C PHE A 254 -6.79 5.89 -14.52
N GLU A 255 -6.44 4.62 -14.36
CA GLU A 255 -6.68 3.58 -15.36
C GLU A 255 -7.33 2.36 -14.65
N PRO A 256 -8.57 1.98 -15.06
CA PRO A 256 -9.45 2.69 -15.98
C PRO A 256 -9.89 4.06 -15.42
N ASP A 257 -10.18 5.00 -16.32
CA ASP A 257 -10.52 6.40 -16.03
C ASP A 257 -11.94 6.61 -15.45
N TYR A 258 -12.61 5.56 -15.01
CA TYR A 258 -13.98 5.56 -14.49
C TYR A 258 -14.13 4.69 -13.24
N SER A 259 -15.25 4.86 -12.55
CA SER A 259 -15.64 4.02 -11.41
C SER A 259 -16.09 2.64 -11.86
N THR A 260 -15.64 1.58 -11.21
CA THR A 260 -16.01 0.20 -11.53
C THR A 260 -16.84 -0.43 -10.41
N PHE A 261 -17.83 -1.26 -10.78
CA PHE A 261 -18.75 -1.95 -9.88
C PHE A 261 -18.87 -3.41 -10.34
N GLN A 262 -17.94 -4.26 -9.90
CA GLN A 262 -17.83 -5.61 -10.43
C GLN A 262 -18.31 -6.67 -9.45
N PRO A 263 -19.23 -7.57 -9.86
CA PRO A 263 -19.52 -8.78 -9.08
C PRO A 263 -18.33 -9.74 -9.18
N THR A 264 -17.77 -10.15 -8.04
CA THR A 264 -16.49 -10.89 -8.00
C THR A 264 -16.61 -12.30 -7.43
N LYS A 265 -17.45 -12.50 -6.43
CA LYS A 265 -17.58 -13.78 -5.73
C LYS A 265 -19.04 -14.13 -5.53
N ARG A 266 -19.37 -15.42 -5.65
CA ARG A 266 -20.66 -15.96 -5.29
C ARG A 266 -20.49 -17.19 -4.42
N GLU A 267 -21.29 -17.30 -3.36
CA GLU A 267 -21.28 -18.44 -2.46
C GLU A 267 -22.21 -19.53 -2.98
N LYS A 268 -21.95 -20.78 -2.55
CA LYS A 268 -22.81 -21.90 -2.86
C LYS A 268 -24.16 -21.74 -2.15
N ASN A 269 -25.27 -21.96 -2.86
CA ASN A 269 -26.62 -21.87 -2.29
C ASN A 269 -27.24 -23.27 -2.02
N VAL A 270 -27.75 -23.96 -3.02
CA VAL A 270 -28.40 -25.28 -2.87
C VAL A 270 -27.62 -26.42 -3.51
N ASP A 271 -27.82 -27.65 -3.01
CA ASP A 271 -27.09 -28.83 -3.51
C ASP A 271 -27.78 -29.52 -4.69
N SER A 272 -29.06 -29.27 -4.92
CA SER A 272 -29.84 -29.95 -5.93
C SER A 272 -30.45 -29.01 -6.96
N ILE A 273 -30.43 -29.41 -8.25
CA ILE A 273 -30.86 -28.59 -9.38
C ILE A 273 -32.38 -28.32 -9.36
N ASN A 274 -33.17 -29.19 -8.72
CA ASN A 274 -34.63 -29.08 -8.69
C ASN A 274 -35.17 -28.27 -7.50
N ILE A 275 -34.31 -27.50 -6.83
CA ILE A 275 -34.64 -26.63 -5.70
C ILE A 275 -34.53 -25.19 -6.12
N ILE A 276 -35.55 -24.37 -5.88
CA ILE A 276 -35.47 -22.90 -5.90
C ILE A 276 -34.80 -22.45 -4.60
N PRO A 277 -33.66 -21.77 -4.66
CA PRO A 277 -32.93 -21.34 -3.46
C PRO A 277 -33.73 -20.35 -2.61
N GLY A 278 -33.73 -20.57 -1.29
CA GLY A 278 -34.26 -19.63 -0.31
C GLY A 278 -33.24 -18.55 0.09
N GLU A 279 -31.98 -18.78 -0.18
CA GLU A 279 -30.90 -17.83 0.13
C GLU A 279 -29.87 -17.81 -1.00
N ASP A 280 -29.21 -16.67 -1.19
CA ASP A 280 -28.09 -16.51 -2.12
C ASP A 280 -27.19 -15.38 -1.63
N THR A 281 -25.87 -15.54 -1.78
CA THR A 281 -24.89 -14.54 -1.34
C THR A 281 -23.89 -14.28 -2.45
N PHE A 282 -23.63 -13.00 -2.74
CA PHE A 282 -22.60 -12.58 -3.68
C PHE A 282 -21.83 -11.37 -3.16
N CYS A 283 -20.64 -11.11 -3.73
CA CYS A 283 -19.82 -9.97 -3.39
C CYS A 283 -19.63 -9.04 -4.59
N MET A 284 -19.43 -7.76 -4.28
CA MET A 284 -19.07 -6.72 -5.24
C MET A 284 -17.73 -6.10 -4.83
N ASP A 285 -16.85 -5.89 -5.78
CA ASP A 285 -15.69 -4.99 -5.68
C ASP A 285 -16.02 -3.70 -6.41
N CYS A 286 -16.09 -2.58 -5.68
CA CYS A 286 -16.39 -1.27 -6.24
C CYS A 286 -15.18 -0.36 -6.04
N ARG A 287 -14.62 0.14 -7.17
CA ARG A 287 -13.50 1.10 -7.21
C ARG A 287 -14.04 2.42 -7.73
N ILE A 288 -14.20 3.39 -6.85
CA ILE A 288 -14.98 4.60 -7.08
C ILE A 288 -14.06 5.81 -7.18
N LEU A 289 -14.18 6.59 -8.25
CA LEU A 289 -13.39 7.82 -8.40
C LEU A 289 -13.58 8.75 -7.19
N PRO A 290 -12.50 9.40 -6.69
CA PRO A 290 -12.54 10.23 -5.48
C PRO A 290 -13.49 11.43 -5.55
N CYS A 291 -13.92 11.81 -6.76
CA CYS A 291 -14.91 12.88 -6.95
C CYS A 291 -16.33 12.52 -6.50
N TYR A 292 -16.57 11.27 -6.14
CA TYR A 292 -17.84 10.80 -5.59
C TYR A 292 -17.71 10.44 -4.11
N LYS A 293 -18.72 10.79 -3.32
CA LYS A 293 -18.78 10.36 -1.91
C LYS A 293 -19.35 8.94 -1.81
N LEU A 294 -18.77 8.11 -0.98
CA LEU A 294 -19.28 6.76 -0.76
C LEU A 294 -20.71 6.76 -0.19
N ALA A 295 -21.11 7.79 0.53
CA ALA A 295 -22.49 7.92 1.01
C ALA A 295 -23.51 7.97 -0.14
N ASP A 296 -23.19 8.64 -1.24
CA ASP A 296 -24.07 8.73 -2.41
C ASP A 296 -24.16 7.40 -3.15
N VAL A 297 -23.02 6.67 -3.22
CA VAL A 297 -22.96 5.32 -3.79
C VAL A 297 -23.80 4.33 -2.99
N VAL A 298 -23.67 4.35 -1.66
CA VAL A 298 -24.45 3.51 -0.75
C VAL A 298 -25.96 3.82 -0.88
N ALA A 299 -26.34 5.07 -1.01
CA ALA A 299 -27.74 5.44 -1.23
C ALA A 299 -28.34 4.84 -2.52
N GLU A 300 -27.56 4.81 -3.61
CA GLU A 300 -27.98 4.13 -4.86
C GLU A 300 -28.01 2.59 -4.70
N VAL A 301 -27.05 2.00 -3.97
CA VAL A 301 -27.11 0.57 -3.62
C VAL A 301 -28.39 0.25 -2.87
N ASP A 302 -28.75 0.99 -1.83
CA ASP A 302 -29.97 0.83 -1.05
C ASP A 302 -31.23 0.93 -1.93
N LYS A 303 -31.23 1.85 -2.87
CA LYS A 303 -32.33 2.02 -3.81
C LYS A 303 -32.48 0.79 -4.71
N ARG A 304 -31.38 0.24 -5.26
CA ARG A 304 -31.41 -0.97 -6.09
C ARG A 304 -31.86 -2.20 -5.29
N CYS A 305 -31.43 -2.31 -4.03
CA CYS A 305 -31.92 -3.36 -3.14
C CYS A 305 -33.43 -3.29 -2.97
N ARG A 306 -34.00 -2.12 -2.63
CA ARG A 306 -35.45 -1.95 -2.48
C ARG A 306 -36.25 -2.23 -3.77
N GLU A 307 -35.71 -1.86 -4.94
CA GLU A 307 -36.34 -2.20 -6.23
C GLU A 307 -36.43 -3.71 -6.44
N VAL A 308 -35.37 -4.45 -6.14
CA VAL A 308 -35.32 -5.90 -6.29
C VAL A 308 -36.17 -6.60 -5.24
N GLU A 309 -36.18 -6.13 -4.00
CA GLU A 309 -37.08 -6.65 -2.95
C GLU A 309 -38.55 -6.58 -3.37
N GLY A 310 -38.98 -5.41 -3.89
CA GLY A 310 -40.35 -5.21 -4.36
C GLY A 310 -40.70 -6.06 -5.59
N GLN A 311 -39.74 -6.29 -6.48
CA GLN A 311 -39.94 -7.04 -7.72
C GLN A 311 -40.00 -8.57 -7.49
N TYR A 312 -39.15 -9.09 -6.59
CA TYR A 312 -38.97 -10.55 -6.42
C TYR A 312 -39.57 -11.10 -5.12
N GLY A 313 -40.05 -10.25 -4.22
CA GLY A 313 -40.61 -10.68 -2.93
C GLY A 313 -39.57 -11.28 -1.99
N VAL A 314 -38.35 -10.80 -2.05
CA VAL A 314 -37.22 -11.20 -1.22
C VAL A 314 -36.88 -10.10 -0.21
N LYS A 315 -36.02 -10.41 0.79
CA LYS A 315 -35.36 -9.46 1.66
C LYS A 315 -33.88 -9.42 1.34
N ILE A 316 -33.28 -8.23 1.34
CA ILE A 316 -31.86 -8.04 1.02
C ILE A 316 -31.17 -7.31 2.18
N GLU A 317 -30.08 -7.89 2.64
CA GLU A 317 -29.17 -7.28 3.60
C GLU A 317 -27.76 -7.29 3.00
N TYR A 318 -26.91 -6.35 3.39
CA TYR A 318 -25.51 -6.38 3.00
C TYR A 318 -24.63 -5.80 4.10
N GLU A 319 -23.38 -6.24 4.10
CA GLU A 319 -22.28 -5.69 4.88
C GLU A 319 -21.22 -5.11 3.94
N ALA A 320 -20.45 -4.16 4.45
CA ALA A 320 -19.34 -3.54 3.72
C ALA A 320 -18.02 -3.87 4.43
N PRO A 321 -17.40 -5.04 4.15
CA PRO A 321 -16.15 -5.44 4.78
C PRO A 321 -15.01 -4.44 4.56
N GLN A 322 -15.05 -3.71 3.43
CA GLN A 322 -14.13 -2.62 3.13
C GLN A 322 -14.94 -1.39 2.70
N ARG A 323 -14.65 -0.26 3.36
CA ARG A 323 -15.24 1.04 3.02
C ARG A 323 -14.25 2.15 3.38
N SER A 324 -13.60 2.73 2.37
CA SER A 324 -12.63 3.81 2.60
C SER A 324 -12.67 4.85 1.49
N GLU A 325 -12.66 6.11 1.87
CA GLU A 325 -12.48 7.24 0.96
C GLU A 325 -11.00 7.63 0.93
N SER A 326 -10.49 7.95 -0.27
CA SER A 326 -9.09 8.26 -0.52
C SER A 326 -8.98 9.65 -1.13
N PRO A 327 -8.75 10.70 -0.32
CA PRO A 327 -8.46 12.03 -0.85
C PRO A 327 -7.18 12.00 -1.70
N ALA A 328 -7.13 12.85 -2.74
CA ALA A 328 -5.94 12.99 -3.58
C ALA A 328 -4.99 14.05 -3.04
N THR A 329 -3.69 13.84 -3.17
CA THR A 329 -2.67 14.89 -3.07
C THR A 329 -2.77 15.76 -4.34
N PRO A 330 -2.91 17.09 -4.22
CA PRO A 330 -2.92 17.94 -5.40
C PRO A 330 -1.62 17.82 -6.21
N VAL A 331 -1.72 17.82 -7.54
CA VAL A 331 -0.52 17.85 -8.42
C VAL A 331 0.41 19.02 -8.05
N THR A 332 -0.17 20.15 -7.63
CA THR A 332 0.58 21.35 -7.22
C THR A 332 1.14 21.30 -5.80
N ALA A 333 0.89 20.22 -5.06
CA ALA A 333 1.40 20.07 -3.70
C ALA A 333 2.94 20.11 -3.68
N PRO A 334 3.56 20.74 -2.68
CA PRO A 334 5.02 20.85 -2.59
C PRO A 334 5.75 19.51 -2.70
N VAL A 335 5.25 18.46 -2.05
CA VAL A 335 5.82 17.11 -2.11
C VAL A 335 5.85 16.56 -3.53
N ALA A 336 4.76 16.71 -4.28
CA ALA A 336 4.63 16.20 -5.65
C ALA A 336 5.58 16.95 -6.61
N GLN A 337 5.63 18.29 -6.51
CA GLN A 337 6.49 19.12 -7.36
C GLN A 337 7.97 18.94 -7.05
N LYS A 338 8.31 18.81 -5.77
CA LYS A 338 9.70 18.57 -5.33
C LYS A 338 10.22 17.22 -5.81
N LEU A 339 9.41 16.17 -5.70
CA LEU A 339 9.75 14.85 -6.21
C LEU A 339 9.89 14.86 -7.74
N ALA A 340 8.96 15.48 -8.45
CA ALA A 340 9.04 15.60 -9.92
C ALA A 340 10.33 16.31 -10.37
N ALA A 341 10.77 17.36 -9.64
CA ALA A 341 12.04 18.04 -9.92
C ALA A 341 13.26 17.13 -9.66
N ALA A 342 13.25 16.34 -8.58
CA ALA A 342 14.30 15.36 -8.28
C ALA A 342 14.40 14.27 -9.37
N ILE A 343 13.27 13.70 -9.78
CA ILE A 343 13.18 12.72 -10.88
C ILE A 343 13.76 13.34 -12.17
N LYS A 344 13.34 14.56 -12.53
CA LYS A 344 13.86 15.24 -13.72
C LYS A 344 15.37 15.40 -13.68
N LYS A 345 15.93 15.71 -12.51
CA LYS A 345 17.37 15.92 -12.35
C LYS A 345 18.16 14.63 -12.45
N VAL A 346 17.69 13.55 -11.84
CA VAL A 346 18.41 12.26 -11.76
C VAL A 346 18.17 11.39 -12.98
N HIS A 347 16.91 11.21 -13.36
CA HIS A 347 16.50 10.30 -14.46
C HIS A 347 16.45 11.00 -15.83
N ASN A 348 16.50 12.36 -15.85
CA ASN A 348 16.32 13.18 -17.07
C ASN A 348 15.01 12.94 -17.82
N ILE A 349 13.97 12.53 -17.11
CA ILE A 349 12.60 12.30 -17.61
C ILE A 349 11.64 13.28 -16.93
N ASP A 350 10.49 13.53 -17.55
CA ASP A 350 9.41 14.30 -16.94
C ASP A 350 8.50 13.34 -16.19
N ALA A 351 8.26 13.62 -14.91
CA ALA A 351 7.37 12.82 -14.09
C ALA A 351 5.93 12.84 -14.62
N LYS A 352 5.22 11.72 -14.44
CA LYS A 352 3.80 11.57 -14.76
C LYS A 352 3.04 11.33 -13.47
N PHE A 353 2.10 12.21 -13.13
CA PHE A 353 1.21 11.99 -12.00
C PHE A 353 0.09 11.03 -12.38
N ILE A 354 -0.18 10.06 -11.51
CA ILE A 354 -1.22 9.05 -11.71
C ILE A 354 -2.05 8.83 -10.44
N GLY A 355 -3.23 8.27 -10.66
CA GLY A 355 -4.03 7.66 -9.61
C GLY A 355 -4.17 6.16 -9.85
N ILE A 356 -4.21 5.38 -8.79
CA ILE A 356 -4.30 3.92 -8.85
C ILE A 356 -5.67 3.39 -8.43
N GLY A 357 -5.98 2.16 -8.84
CA GLY A 357 -7.20 1.47 -8.42
C GLY A 357 -7.08 0.76 -7.07
N GLY A 358 -5.85 0.60 -6.56
CA GLY A 358 -5.53 -0.02 -5.28
C GLY A 358 -5.68 0.95 -4.11
N GLY A 359 -5.28 0.50 -2.92
CA GLY A 359 -5.16 1.33 -1.73
C GLY A 359 -3.73 1.23 -1.20
N THR A 360 -3.18 2.35 -0.74
CA THR A 360 -1.90 2.42 -0.06
C THR A 360 -2.06 3.13 1.28
N VAL A 361 -1.05 3.07 2.12
CA VAL A 361 -1.01 3.84 3.37
C VAL A 361 -1.03 5.36 3.12
N GLY A 362 -0.74 5.81 1.90
CA GLY A 362 -0.85 7.21 1.49
C GLY A 362 -2.27 7.77 1.66
N ALA A 363 -3.31 6.96 1.46
CA ALA A 363 -4.70 7.37 1.69
C ALA A 363 -4.96 7.74 3.16
N GLU A 364 -4.34 7.02 4.11
CA GLU A 364 -4.50 7.30 5.54
C GLU A 364 -3.95 8.69 5.91
N LEU A 365 -2.74 9.01 5.43
CA LEU A 365 -2.14 10.33 5.64
C LEU A 365 -2.98 11.45 4.99
N ARG A 366 -3.46 11.22 3.76
CA ARG A 366 -4.28 12.20 3.04
C ARG A 366 -5.64 12.44 3.71
N ARG A 367 -6.21 11.43 4.40
CA ARG A 367 -7.42 11.62 5.24
C ARG A 367 -7.16 12.55 6.43
N GLU A 368 -5.96 12.54 6.97
CA GLU A 368 -5.55 13.48 8.03
C GLU A 368 -5.14 14.85 7.49
N GLY A 369 -5.23 15.07 6.17
CA GLY A 369 -4.87 16.33 5.52
C GLY A 369 -3.36 16.54 5.38
N ILE A 370 -2.61 15.45 5.28
CA ILE A 370 -1.16 15.43 5.03
C ILE A 370 -0.95 14.98 3.59
N ASP A 371 -0.27 15.80 2.80
CA ASP A 371 0.05 15.48 1.42
C ASP A 371 1.09 14.35 1.35
N ALA A 372 0.72 13.23 0.72
CA ALA A 372 1.58 12.08 0.54
C ALA A 372 1.60 11.63 -0.92
N VAL A 373 2.77 11.21 -1.39
CA VAL A 373 2.98 10.65 -2.73
C VAL A 373 3.65 9.29 -2.63
N VAL A 374 3.37 8.42 -3.60
CA VAL A 374 4.01 7.10 -3.69
C VAL A 374 4.86 7.08 -4.94
N TRP A 375 6.13 6.62 -4.80
CA TRP A 375 7.06 6.56 -5.92
C TRP A 375 8.28 5.69 -5.61
N SER A 376 8.64 4.85 -6.55
CA SER A 376 9.91 4.11 -6.64
C SER A 376 10.14 3.68 -8.09
N THR A 377 11.30 3.11 -8.40
CA THR A 377 11.59 2.50 -9.71
C THR A 377 11.48 0.98 -9.59
N LEU A 378 10.34 0.40 -9.98
CA LEU A 378 9.98 -1.00 -9.74
C LEU A 378 9.68 -1.76 -11.03
N ASP A 379 10.01 -3.06 -11.06
CA ASP A 379 9.60 -3.98 -12.14
C ASP A 379 8.28 -4.73 -11.81
N ASP A 380 7.59 -4.35 -10.71
CA ASP A 380 6.32 -4.92 -10.25
C ASP A 380 6.43 -6.43 -9.93
N GLN A 381 7.46 -6.78 -9.14
CA GLN A 381 7.71 -8.16 -8.69
C GLN A 381 7.07 -8.49 -7.34
N ALA A 382 6.37 -7.54 -6.73
CA ALA A 382 5.70 -7.70 -5.45
C ALA A 382 4.84 -8.97 -5.41
N HIS A 383 4.89 -9.70 -4.29
CA HIS A 383 4.06 -10.89 -3.99
C HIS A 383 4.30 -12.10 -4.91
N GLN A 384 5.23 -12.04 -5.88
CA GLN A 384 5.51 -13.12 -6.82
C GLN A 384 6.62 -14.05 -6.31
N PRO A 385 6.63 -15.34 -6.71
CA PRO A 385 7.80 -16.19 -6.55
C PRO A 385 8.96 -15.68 -7.40
N ASN A 386 10.19 -15.82 -6.91
CA ASN A 386 11.41 -15.30 -7.54
C ASN A 386 11.44 -13.78 -7.64
N GLU A 387 10.78 -13.09 -6.71
CA GLU A 387 10.88 -11.64 -6.54
C GLU A 387 12.34 -11.19 -6.62
N TYR A 388 12.57 -10.08 -7.31
CA TYR A 388 13.89 -9.48 -7.44
C TYR A 388 13.82 -7.95 -7.42
N CYS A 389 14.91 -7.35 -6.97
CA CYS A 389 15.18 -5.92 -7.09
C CYS A 389 16.34 -5.70 -8.06
N ILE A 390 16.29 -4.67 -8.88
CA ILE A 390 17.42 -4.23 -9.71
C ILE A 390 18.29 -3.28 -8.90
N VAL A 391 19.55 -3.63 -8.69
CA VAL A 391 20.49 -2.85 -7.86
C VAL A 391 20.66 -1.43 -8.39
N ASP A 392 20.71 -1.24 -9.72
CA ASP A 392 20.78 0.08 -10.34
C ASP A 392 19.53 0.95 -10.06
N ASN A 393 18.34 0.34 -9.96
CA ASN A 393 17.10 1.05 -9.60
C ASN A 393 17.18 1.54 -8.16
N LEU A 394 17.55 0.69 -7.22
CA LEU A 394 17.74 1.05 -5.82
C LEU A 394 18.74 2.21 -5.67
N ILE A 395 19.87 2.16 -6.38
CA ILE A 395 20.88 3.21 -6.38
C ILE A 395 20.32 4.53 -6.94
N LYS A 396 19.55 4.48 -8.03
CA LYS A 396 18.92 5.67 -8.61
C LYS A 396 17.82 6.24 -7.73
N ASP A 397 17.05 5.39 -7.08
CA ASP A 397 16.05 5.83 -6.11
C ASP A 397 16.72 6.53 -4.93
N ALA A 398 17.81 5.98 -4.41
CA ALA A 398 18.62 6.67 -3.38
C ALA A 398 19.20 8.02 -3.87
N GLU A 399 19.67 8.10 -5.13
CA GLU A 399 20.13 9.36 -5.73
C GLU A 399 19.00 10.39 -5.84
N THR A 400 17.79 9.93 -6.21
CA THR A 400 16.60 10.78 -6.28
C THR A 400 16.17 11.28 -4.91
N LEU A 401 16.24 10.42 -3.88
CA LEU A 401 15.97 10.82 -2.49
C LEU A 401 17.00 11.83 -1.97
N ILE A 402 18.28 11.68 -2.32
CA ILE A 402 19.30 12.69 -1.97
C ILE A 402 18.92 14.07 -2.55
N GLU A 403 18.50 14.14 -3.80
CA GLU A 403 18.02 15.38 -4.41
C GLU A 403 16.71 15.88 -3.78
N PHE A 404 15.83 14.98 -3.41
CA PHE A 404 14.58 15.30 -2.72
C PHE A 404 14.83 15.89 -1.32
N PHE A 405 15.91 15.51 -0.63
CA PHE A 405 16.31 16.08 0.67
C PHE A 405 17.03 17.42 0.54
N ALA A 406 17.64 17.72 -0.61
CA ALA A 406 18.55 18.85 -0.80
C ALA A 406 17.87 20.23 -0.79
N ASN A 407 16.61 20.35 -1.21
CA ASN A 407 15.96 21.65 -1.48
C ASN A 407 14.83 21.97 -0.51
#